data_35267432e94d579ead8bac0a93f6ba4f
#
_entry.id   35267432e94d579ead8bac0a93f6ba4f
#
_cell.length_a   1.000
_cell.length_b   1.000
_cell.length_c   1.000
_cell.angle_alpha   90.00
_cell.angle_beta   90.00
_cell.angle_gamma   90.00
#
_symmetry.space_group_name_H-M   'P 1'
#
loop_
_entity.id
_entity.type
_entity.pdbx_description
1 polymer ?
#
loop_
_entity_poly.entity_id
_entity_poly.type
_entity_poly.pdbx_seq_one_letter_code
_entity_poly.pdbx_strand_id
1 'polypeptide(L)'
;MSPLEHAMPVTSIKHSVSTSVVSISIIIPALNEEKMIGRCLESLTRLAFARDRFEVLVVDNGSRDKTLTIADSFKDLLNLKVLQRAGVRISALRNLGAHAAVGEILAFLDADCLAPADWLDRILALAPTDGVGILGAHYLLPADSSWVGRTWHRYQEAPKSGEVSHVPAGDLIMRREDFLKLGGFDETIQTNEDYELCDRARKAGMRVRSFPQIGVIHLGTAQSLRVFFRKQAWHGTHVIKVFFRDPLKSHNRKAVLFAAYTLLCLAVGLTGVAWAFGSDGPWLLPAAASAALCLPATALSIRHVLSSRRYSDFFPLFALYLTYGAARAKALLNIRNFM
;
A
#
# COMPACT_ATOMS: atom_id res chain seq x y z
N MET A 1 31.90 -5.96 80.25
CA MET A 1 32.38 -5.66 78.87
C MET A 1 31.47 -6.39 77.95
N SER A 2 30.54 -5.66 77.38
CA SER A 2 29.52 -6.18 76.47
C SER A 2 29.93 -5.95 74.96
N PRO A 3 29.78 -6.91 74.07
CA PRO A 3 29.96 -6.65 72.63
C PRO A 3 28.64 -6.18 72.01
N LEU A 4 28.74 -5.07 71.30
CA LEU A 4 27.71 -4.46 70.54
C LEU A 4 27.34 -5.30 69.28
N GLU A 5 26.09 -5.71 69.18
CA GLU A 5 25.50 -6.25 67.95
C GLU A 5 25.30 -5.12 66.90
N HIS A 6 25.99 -5.26 65.76
CA HIS A 6 25.73 -4.43 64.60
C HIS A 6 24.69 -5.14 63.74
N ALA A 7 23.42 -4.67 63.83
CA ALA A 7 22.38 -5.04 62.89
C ALA A 7 22.59 -4.27 61.57
N MET A 8 22.84 -4.99 60.48
CA MET A 8 22.84 -4.43 59.13
C MET A 8 21.39 -4.13 58.67
N PRO A 9 21.15 -3.03 58.00
CA PRO A 9 19.81 -2.74 57.47
C PRO A 9 19.50 -3.62 56.27
N VAL A 10 18.36 -4.30 56.32
CA VAL A 10 17.78 -5.04 55.19
C VAL A 10 17.33 -4.02 54.14
N THR A 11 18.10 -3.91 53.08
CA THR A 11 17.75 -3.08 51.91
C THR A 11 16.57 -3.73 51.22
N SER A 12 15.39 -3.17 51.41
CA SER A 12 14.18 -3.51 50.68
C SER A 12 14.39 -3.18 49.20
N ILE A 13 14.58 -4.20 48.35
CA ILE A 13 14.56 -4.07 46.89
C ILE A 13 13.12 -3.74 46.50
N LYS A 14 12.84 -2.47 46.33
CA LYS A 14 11.61 -2.04 45.65
C LYS A 14 11.71 -2.54 44.22
N HIS A 15 10.99 -3.62 43.91
CA HIS A 15 10.66 -3.96 42.53
C HIS A 15 9.82 -2.80 41.99
N SER A 16 10.44 -1.92 41.23
CA SER A 16 9.70 -0.99 40.40
C SER A 16 8.93 -1.83 39.37
N VAL A 17 7.65 -1.98 39.56
CA VAL A 17 6.75 -2.42 38.50
C VAL A 17 6.87 -1.36 37.39
N SER A 18 7.73 -1.62 36.41
CA SER A 18 7.78 -0.87 35.19
C SER A 18 6.44 -1.13 34.51
N THR A 19 5.51 -0.20 34.63
CA THR A 19 4.35 -0.16 33.73
C THR A 19 4.91 0.11 32.35
N SER A 20 5.07 -0.96 31.55
CA SER A 20 5.52 -0.86 30.17
C SER A 20 4.51 0.00 29.41
N VAL A 21 4.95 1.17 28.98
CA VAL A 21 4.13 2.07 28.18
C VAL A 21 4.14 1.54 26.75
N VAL A 22 2.96 1.29 26.18
CA VAL A 22 2.82 0.94 24.76
C VAL A 22 3.45 2.04 23.91
N SER A 23 4.48 1.69 23.16
CA SER A 23 5.23 2.65 22.33
C SER A 23 4.66 2.75 20.92
N ILE A 24 4.14 1.63 20.36
CA ILE A 24 3.68 1.53 18.99
C ILE A 24 2.29 0.90 18.94
N SER A 25 1.38 1.50 18.18
CA SER A 25 0.10 0.91 17.82
C SER A 25 0.12 0.52 16.35
N ILE A 26 -0.05 -0.79 16.07
CA ILE A 26 -0.16 -1.33 14.71
C ILE A 26 -1.65 -1.35 14.34
N ILE A 27 -2.02 -0.66 13.26
CA ILE A 27 -3.41 -0.51 12.80
C ILE A 27 -3.59 -1.29 11.51
N ILE A 28 -4.50 -2.27 11.54
CA ILE A 28 -4.76 -3.20 10.43
C ILE A 28 -6.22 -3.09 9.99
N PRO A 29 -6.53 -2.36 8.91
CA PRO A 29 -7.87 -2.38 8.32
C PRO A 29 -8.12 -3.73 7.65
N ALA A 30 -9.32 -4.31 7.82
CA ALA A 30 -9.67 -5.61 7.24
C ALA A 30 -11.08 -5.62 6.64
N LEU A 31 -11.24 -6.31 5.50
CA LEU A 31 -12.53 -6.63 4.89
C LEU A 31 -12.42 -7.91 4.06
N ASN A 32 -13.00 -9.01 4.55
CA ASN A 32 -12.96 -10.33 3.89
C ASN A 32 -11.54 -10.81 3.58
N GLU A 33 -10.68 -10.82 4.59
CA GLU A 33 -9.25 -11.17 4.51
C GLU A 33 -8.93 -12.53 5.14
N GLU A 34 -9.90 -13.47 5.17
CA GLU A 34 -9.72 -14.80 5.79
C GLU A 34 -8.50 -15.57 5.27
N LYS A 35 -8.06 -15.28 4.03
CA LYS A 35 -6.90 -15.95 3.40
C LYS A 35 -5.55 -15.37 3.82
N MET A 36 -5.54 -14.13 4.27
CA MET A 36 -4.30 -13.37 4.46
C MET A 36 -4.07 -12.93 5.90
N ILE A 37 -5.13 -12.51 6.62
CA ILE A 37 -5.02 -11.91 7.96
C ILE A 37 -4.31 -12.83 8.97
N GLY A 38 -4.51 -14.14 8.89
CA GLY A 38 -3.81 -15.11 9.76
C GLY A 38 -2.29 -15.05 9.58
N ARG A 39 -1.82 -14.97 8.34
CA ARG A 39 -0.38 -14.83 8.01
C ARG A 39 0.18 -13.48 8.48
N CYS A 40 -0.60 -12.41 8.30
CA CYS A 40 -0.24 -11.08 8.78
C CYS A 40 -0.04 -11.11 10.31
N LEU A 41 -1.03 -11.54 11.08
CA LEU A 41 -0.97 -11.61 12.53
C LEU A 41 0.10 -12.58 13.03
N GLU A 42 0.29 -13.72 12.37
CA GLU A 42 1.37 -14.64 12.67
C GLU A 42 2.75 -13.99 12.52
N SER A 43 2.95 -13.11 11.52
CA SER A 43 4.21 -12.37 11.39
C SER A 43 4.47 -11.44 12.59
N LEU A 44 3.41 -10.87 13.16
CA LEU A 44 3.50 -10.01 14.35
C LEU A 44 3.81 -10.78 15.63
N THR A 45 3.43 -12.05 15.73
CA THR A 45 3.83 -12.90 16.88
C THR A 45 5.33 -13.22 16.89
N ARG A 46 5.99 -13.07 15.74
CA ARG A 46 7.44 -13.34 15.55
C ARG A 46 8.31 -12.09 15.69
N LEU A 47 7.72 -10.94 15.98
CA LEU A 47 8.49 -9.72 16.20
C LEU A 47 9.46 -9.89 17.39
N ALA A 48 10.71 -9.49 17.18
CA ALA A 48 11.76 -9.47 18.22
C ALA A 48 11.59 -8.27 19.16
N PHE A 49 10.37 -7.88 19.46
CA PHE A 49 9.99 -6.71 20.24
C PHE A 49 9.12 -7.12 21.44
N ALA A 50 9.28 -6.48 22.59
CA ALA A 50 8.53 -6.82 23.80
C ALA A 50 7.02 -6.63 23.58
N ARG A 51 6.22 -7.68 23.83
CA ARG A 51 4.78 -7.73 23.54
C ARG A 51 3.96 -6.68 24.28
N ASP A 52 4.41 -6.28 25.45
CA ASP A 52 3.78 -5.26 26.29
C ASP A 52 4.09 -3.82 25.82
N ARG A 53 5.00 -3.66 24.85
CA ARG A 53 5.39 -2.37 24.29
C ARG A 53 4.71 -2.04 22.95
N PHE A 54 3.90 -2.93 22.40
CA PHE A 54 3.07 -2.62 21.25
C PHE A 54 1.67 -3.21 21.39
N GLU A 55 0.71 -2.64 20.68
CA GLU A 55 -0.64 -3.18 20.53
C GLU A 55 -0.98 -3.35 19.05
N VAL A 56 -1.94 -4.22 18.78
CA VAL A 56 -2.47 -4.47 17.44
C VAL A 56 -3.96 -4.14 17.44
N LEU A 57 -4.38 -3.27 16.53
CA LEU A 57 -5.76 -2.85 16.33
C LEU A 57 -6.23 -3.34 14.97
N VAL A 58 -6.97 -4.46 14.94
CA VAL A 58 -7.65 -4.93 13.74
C VAL A 58 -8.97 -4.16 13.63
N VAL A 59 -9.17 -3.45 12.52
CA VAL A 59 -10.37 -2.63 12.30
C VAL A 59 -11.16 -3.21 11.15
N ASP A 60 -12.24 -3.94 11.47
CA ASP A 60 -13.03 -4.70 10.50
C ASP A 60 -14.15 -3.87 9.89
N ASN A 61 -14.31 -3.96 8.56
CA ASN A 61 -15.34 -3.26 7.78
C ASN A 61 -16.63 -4.09 7.58
N GLY A 62 -16.95 -5.00 8.49
CA GLY A 62 -18.11 -5.87 8.39
C GLY A 62 -17.83 -7.10 7.51
N SER A 63 -16.72 -7.79 7.74
CA SER A 63 -16.38 -9.03 7.06
C SER A 63 -17.46 -10.11 7.25
N ARG A 64 -17.71 -10.88 6.18
CA ARG A 64 -18.70 -11.96 6.14
C ARG A 64 -18.06 -13.35 6.03
N ASP A 65 -16.75 -13.40 6.00
CA ASP A 65 -15.93 -14.62 5.99
C ASP A 65 -15.33 -14.88 7.38
N LYS A 66 -14.30 -15.70 7.47
CA LYS A 66 -13.66 -16.06 8.75
C LYS A 66 -12.68 -15.02 9.28
N THR A 67 -12.60 -13.81 8.70
CA THR A 67 -11.64 -12.76 9.09
C THR A 67 -11.65 -12.49 10.59
N LEU A 68 -12.83 -12.24 11.17
CA LEU A 68 -12.98 -11.94 12.59
C LEU A 68 -12.60 -13.13 13.48
N THR A 69 -13.06 -14.34 13.13
CA THR A 69 -12.73 -15.57 13.88
C THR A 69 -11.22 -15.81 13.92
N ILE A 70 -10.54 -15.57 12.79
CA ILE A 70 -9.09 -15.70 12.72
C ILE A 70 -8.42 -14.62 13.56
N ALA A 71 -8.83 -13.37 13.45
CA ALA A 71 -8.26 -12.28 14.25
C ALA A 71 -8.40 -12.55 15.76
N ASP A 72 -9.58 -13.01 16.21
CA ASP A 72 -9.84 -13.32 17.61
C ASP A 72 -8.94 -14.44 18.16
N SER A 73 -8.54 -15.41 17.35
CA SER A 73 -7.65 -16.49 17.75
C SER A 73 -6.23 -16.05 18.12
N PHE A 74 -5.85 -14.80 17.78
CA PHE A 74 -4.53 -14.24 18.13
C PHE A 74 -4.54 -13.39 19.42
N LYS A 75 -5.68 -13.21 20.10
CA LYS A 75 -5.77 -12.37 21.31
C LYS A 75 -4.89 -12.84 22.47
N ASP A 76 -4.70 -14.16 22.60
CA ASP A 76 -3.82 -14.72 23.63
C ASP A 76 -2.32 -14.62 23.25
N LEU A 77 -2.03 -14.40 21.96
CA LEU A 77 -0.67 -14.32 21.43
C LEU A 77 -0.18 -12.88 21.26
N LEU A 78 -1.08 -11.92 21.11
CA LEU A 78 -0.80 -10.49 20.87
C LEU A 78 -1.66 -9.63 21.79
N ASN A 79 -1.17 -8.46 22.18
CA ASN A 79 -2.01 -7.40 22.75
C ASN A 79 -2.92 -6.86 21.64
N LEU A 80 -3.96 -7.62 21.28
CA LEU A 80 -4.79 -7.41 20.12
C LEU A 80 -6.21 -7.00 20.53
N LYS A 81 -6.71 -5.93 19.88
CA LYS A 81 -8.10 -5.49 19.96
C LYS A 81 -8.72 -5.52 18.57
N VAL A 82 -9.97 -5.97 18.49
CA VAL A 82 -10.77 -5.93 17.26
C VAL A 82 -11.81 -4.82 17.40
N LEU A 83 -11.80 -3.89 16.45
CA LEU A 83 -12.78 -2.82 16.31
C LEU A 83 -13.62 -3.10 15.06
N GLN A 84 -14.90 -2.69 15.06
CA GLN A 84 -15.78 -2.90 13.92
C GLN A 84 -16.45 -1.60 13.50
N ARG A 85 -16.43 -1.31 12.19
CA ARG A 85 -17.16 -0.20 11.57
C ARG A 85 -17.50 -0.55 10.14
N ALA A 86 -18.65 -1.16 9.94
CA ALA A 86 -19.06 -1.68 8.64
C ALA A 86 -19.49 -0.58 7.65
N GLY A 87 -19.27 -0.84 6.34
CA GLY A 87 -19.79 -0.01 5.26
C GLY A 87 -19.09 1.32 5.05
N VAL A 88 -17.86 1.48 5.58
CA VAL A 88 -17.08 2.71 5.43
C VAL A 88 -15.87 2.52 4.50
N ARG A 89 -15.19 3.62 4.16
CA ARG A 89 -13.95 3.57 3.39
C ARG A 89 -12.77 3.18 4.28
N ILE A 90 -11.69 2.71 3.67
CA ILE A 90 -10.47 2.29 4.38
C ILE A 90 -9.88 3.43 5.22
N SER A 91 -9.97 4.69 4.77
CA SER A 91 -9.56 5.87 5.52
C SER A 91 -10.24 5.95 6.89
N ALA A 92 -11.57 5.69 6.93
CA ALA A 92 -12.34 5.71 8.18
C ALA A 92 -11.96 4.58 9.14
N LEU A 93 -11.56 3.42 8.62
CA LEU A 93 -11.06 2.31 9.45
C LEU A 93 -9.71 2.68 10.07
N ARG A 94 -8.79 3.21 9.26
CA ARG A 94 -7.47 3.64 9.76
C ARG A 94 -7.61 4.77 10.79
N ASN A 95 -8.49 5.73 10.55
CA ASN A 95 -8.78 6.81 11.51
C ASN A 95 -9.35 6.25 12.82
N LEU A 96 -10.32 5.33 12.75
CA LEU A 96 -10.88 4.68 13.95
C LEU A 96 -9.80 3.98 14.77
N GLY A 97 -8.92 3.22 14.10
CA GLY A 97 -7.77 2.59 14.75
C GLY A 97 -6.83 3.60 15.39
N ALA A 98 -6.50 4.69 14.69
CA ALA A 98 -5.61 5.74 15.20
C ALA A 98 -6.18 6.50 16.41
N HIS A 99 -7.50 6.72 16.44
CA HIS A 99 -8.17 7.30 17.60
C HIS A 99 -8.19 6.37 18.82
N ALA A 100 -8.37 5.07 18.60
CA ALA A 100 -8.37 4.05 19.67
C ALA A 100 -6.95 3.67 20.14
N ALA A 101 -5.94 4.03 19.39
CA ALA A 101 -4.54 3.74 19.66
C ALA A 101 -4.04 4.46 20.93
N VAL A 102 -3.19 3.79 21.71
CA VAL A 102 -2.55 4.36 22.90
C VAL A 102 -1.03 4.57 22.72
N GLY A 103 -0.43 3.97 21.70
CA GLY A 103 0.98 4.14 21.37
C GLY A 103 1.31 5.54 20.85
N GLU A 104 2.53 5.99 21.11
CA GLU A 104 3.03 7.28 20.61
C GLU A 104 3.25 7.27 19.09
N ILE A 105 3.55 6.09 18.55
CA ILE A 105 3.79 5.87 17.13
C ILE A 105 2.66 5.02 16.57
N LEU A 106 2.07 5.47 15.45
CA LEU A 106 1.16 4.71 14.64
C LEU A 106 1.94 4.03 13.52
N ALA A 107 1.73 2.72 13.35
CA ALA A 107 2.24 1.94 12.23
C ALA A 107 1.04 1.33 11.49
N PHE A 108 0.71 1.82 10.32
CA PHE A 108 -0.36 1.27 9.50
C PHE A 108 0.18 0.08 8.70
N LEU A 109 -0.53 -1.04 8.76
CA LEU A 109 -0.17 -2.29 8.11
C LEU A 109 -1.40 -2.87 7.41
N ASP A 110 -1.30 -3.24 6.13
CA ASP A 110 -2.41 -3.88 5.44
C ASP A 110 -2.54 -5.36 5.87
N ALA A 111 -3.77 -5.90 5.89
CA ALA A 111 -4.06 -7.26 6.36
C ALA A 111 -3.42 -8.38 5.51
N ASP A 112 -2.93 -8.05 4.33
CA ASP A 112 -2.18 -8.92 3.42
C ASP A 112 -0.67 -8.64 3.38
N CYS A 113 -0.14 -7.99 4.44
CA CYS A 113 1.28 -7.71 4.60
C CYS A 113 1.92 -8.54 5.72
N LEU A 114 3.21 -8.86 5.57
CA LEU A 114 4.03 -9.53 6.58
C LEU A 114 5.10 -8.58 7.08
N ALA A 115 5.16 -8.38 8.38
CA ALA A 115 6.20 -7.59 9.02
C ALA A 115 7.48 -8.45 9.24
N PRO A 116 8.69 -7.93 8.93
CA PRO A 116 9.95 -8.56 9.33
C PRO A 116 10.10 -8.63 10.86
N ALA A 117 10.83 -9.60 11.37
CA ALA A 117 10.99 -9.81 12.82
C ALA A 117 11.54 -8.59 13.58
N ASP A 118 12.39 -7.80 12.94
CA ASP A 118 13.03 -6.60 13.50
C ASP A 118 12.34 -5.27 13.06
N TRP A 119 11.13 -5.35 12.52
CA TRP A 119 10.41 -4.21 11.95
C TRP A 119 10.21 -3.07 12.96
N LEU A 120 9.72 -3.37 14.16
CA LEU A 120 9.45 -2.35 15.19
C LEU A 120 10.72 -1.72 15.75
N ASP A 121 11.80 -2.49 15.90
CA ASP A 121 13.10 -1.95 16.34
C ASP A 121 13.64 -0.96 15.31
N ARG A 122 13.54 -1.30 14.04
CA ARG A 122 13.95 -0.41 12.94
C ARG A 122 13.10 0.85 12.88
N ILE A 123 11.79 0.74 13.10
CA ILE A 123 10.89 1.90 13.19
C ILE A 123 11.33 2.83 14.31
N LEU A 124 11.58 2.32 15.52
CA LEU A 124 12.01 3.14 16.66
C LEU A 124 13.37 3.81 16.42
N ALA A 125 14.29 3.11 15.76
CA ALA A 125 15.59 3.67 15.42
C ALA A 125 15.51 4.85 14.45
N LEU A 126 14.46 4.92 13.64
CA LEU A 126 14.26 5.94 12.59
C LEU A 126 13.28 7.04 13.01
N ALA A 127 12.32 6.74 13.90
CA ALA A 127 11.21 7.61 14.25
C ALA A 127 11.57 8.94 14.94
N PRO A 128 12.66 9.08 15.68
CA PRO A 128 12.95 10.30 16.44
C PRO A 128 13.71 11.40 15.69
N THR A 129 13.97 11.27 14.40
CA THR A 129 14.77 12.30 13.71
C THR A 129 13.95 13.56 13.49
N ASP A 130 14.46 14.70 13.94
CA ASP A 130 13.81 16.01 13.85
C ASP A 130 13.33 16.36 12.43
N GLY A 131 12.07 16.79 12.33
CA GLY A 131 11.44 17.24 11.10
C GLY A 131 10.98 16.13 10.15
N VAL A 132 11.13 14.84 10.50
CA VAL A 132 10.52 13.72 9.75
C VAL A 132 9.13 13.48 10.32
N GLY A 133 8.09 13.78 9.52
CA GLY A 133 6.69 13.57 9.92
C GLY A 133 6.16 12.20 9.55
N ILE A 134 6.50 11.71 8.34
CA ILE A 134 6.05 10.41 7.85
C ILE A 134 7.24 9.57 7.41
N LEU A 135 7.27 8.34 7.90
CA LEU A 135 8.19 7.28 7.49
C LEU A 135 7.40 6.18 6.78
N GLY A 136 8.07 5.38 5.98
CA GLY A 136 7.51 4.18 5.39
C GLY A 136 8.48 3.57 4.39
N ALA A 137 8.01 2.55 3.69
CA ALA A 137 8.73 1.98 2.57
C ALA A 137 7.75 1.51 1.50
N HIS A 138 8.22 1.41 0.26
CA HIS A 138 7.48 0.65 -0.73
C HIS A 138 7.52 -0.84 -0.36
N TYR A 139 6.43 -1.55 -0.67
CA TYR A 139 6.30 -2.96 -0.35
C TYR A 139 7.43 -3.82 -0.91
N LEU A 140 7.83 -4.82 -0.15
CA LEU A 140 8.70 -5.89 -0.60
C LEU A 140 7.87 -7.00 -1.24
N LEU A 141 8.50 -7.76 -2.14
CA LEU A 141 7.86 -8.90 -2.79
C LEU A 141 8.04 -10.20 -2.00
N PRO A 142 7.01 -11.07 -1.96
CA PRO A 142 7.20 -12.47 -1.59
C PRO A 142 8.24 -13.16 -2.49
N ALA A 143 9.02 -14.08 -1.92
CA ALA A 143 10.05 -14.81 -2.66
C ALA A 143 9.48 -15.64 -3.83
N ASP A 144 8.26 -16.12 -3.71
CA ASP A 144 7.51 -16.93 -4.68
C ASP A 144 6.68 -16.08 -5.67
N SER A 145 6.88 -14.77 -5.73
CA SER A 145 6.16 -13.89 -6.65
C SER A 145 6.33 -14.33 -8.11
N SER A 146 5.25 -14.22 -8.89
CA SER A 146 5.27 -14.52 -10.32
C SER A 146 6.14 -13.52 -11.10
N TRP A 147 6.42 -13.85 -12.37
CA TRP A 147 7.11 -12.92 -13.26
C TRP A 147 6.35 -11.57 -13.42
N VAL A 148 5.01 -11.61 -13.39
CA VAL A 148 4.15 -10.41 -13.46
C VAL A 148 4.44 -9.48 -12.27
N GLY A 149 4.36 -10.01 -11.05
CA GLY A 149 4.65 -9.25 -9.83
C GLY A 149 6.10 -8.75 -9.80
N ARG A 150 7.08 -9.65 -10.08
CA ARG A 150 8.51 -9.27 -10.08
C ARG A 150 8.84 -8.18 -11.09
N THR A 151 8.34 -8.28 -12.32
CA THR A 151 8.63 -7.29 -13.36
C THR A 151 7.97 -5.95 -13.04
N TRP A 152 6.68 -5.95 -12.66
CA TRP A 152 5.99 -4.72 -12.33
C TRP A 152 6.64 -3.99 -11.15
N HIS A 153 6.89 -4.71 -10.05
CA HIS A 153 7.56 -4.15 -8.88
C HIS A 153 8.93 -3.54 -9.22
N ARG A 154 9.76 -4.26 -9.96
CA ARG A 154 11.12 -3.79 -10.33
C ARG A 154 11.12 -2.44 -11.02
N TYR A 155 10.14 -2.17 -11.89
CA TYR A 155 10.15 -0.98 -12.73
C TYR A 155 9.20 0.12 -12.29
N GLN A 156 8.20 -0.20 -11.49
CA GLN A 156 7.16 0.75 -11.08
C GLN A 156 7.09 0.98 -9.57
N GLU A 157 7.41 -0.05 -8.79
CA GLU A 157 7.20 -0.07 -7.34
C GLU A 157 8.50 -0.31 -6.55
N ALA A 158 9.66 -0.32 -7.23
CA ALA A 158 10.94 -0.58 -6.55
C ALA A 158 11.14 0.37 -5.36
N PRO A 159 11.59 -0.15 -4.22
CA PRO A 159 11.82 0.66 -3.03
C PRO A 159 12.79 1.82 -3.32
N LYS A 160 12.38 3.02 -2.90
CA LYS A 160 13.20 4.23 -2.98
C LYS A 160 13.70 4.56 -1.58
N SER A 161 14.90 5.12 -1.47
CA SER A 161 15.44 5.62 -0.21
C SER A 161 15.50 7.14 -0.20
N GLY A 162 15.29 7.75 0.96
CA GLY A 162 15.36 9.19 1.13
C GLY A 162 14.01 9.90 1.06
N GLU A 163 14.00 11.16 0.65
CA GLU A 163 12.77 11.95 0.54
C GLU A 163 11.95 11.52 -0.66
N VAL A 164 10.65 11.32 -0.42
CA VAL A 164 9.67 10.86 -1.42
C VAL A 164 8.40 11.69 -1.37
N SER A 165 7.61 11.67 -2.45
CA SER A 165 6.31 12.34 -2.47
C SER A 165 5.28 11.68 -1.55
N HIS A 166 5.35 10.35 -1.40
CA HIS A 166 4.46 9.56 -0.56
C HIS A 166 5.06 8.19 -0.24
N VAL A 167 4.50 7.55 0.76
CA VAL A 167 4.68 6.13 1.08
C VAL A 167 3.30 5.46 1.10
N PRO A 168 3.19 4.16 0.78
CA PRO A 168 1.91 3.45 0.79
C PRO A 168 1.35 3.35 2.21
N ALA A 169 0.02 3.47 2.35
CA ALA A 169 -0.64 3.45 3.66
C ALA A 169 -0.48 2.13 4.42
N GLY A 170 -0.22 1.01 3.73
CA GLY A 170 0.02 -0.29 4.40
C GLY A 170 1.46 -0.48 4.89
N ASP A 171 2.29 0.56 4.83
CA ASP A 171 3.61 0.66 5.48
C ASP A 171 3.91 2.14 5.77
N LEU A 172 2.97 2.82 6.42
CA LEU A 172 3.06 4.23 6.79
C LEU A 172 3.19 4.35 8.30
N ILE A 173 4.22 5.05 8.73
CA ILE A 173 4.54 5.24 10.14
C ILE A 173 4.62 6.74 10.44
N MET A 174 4.00 7.19 11.52
CA MET A 174 4.13 8.56 12.01
C MET A 174 3.79 8.67 13.50
N ARG A 175 4.13 9.80 14.11
CA ARG A 175 3.72 10.08 15.49
C ARG A 175 2.20 10.25 15.54
N ARG A 176 1.57 9.64 16.54
CA ARG A 176 0.11 9.73 16.76
C ARG A 176 -0.35 11.19 16.89
N GLU A 177 0.38 11.98 17.62
CA GLU A 177 0.07 13.41 17.80
C GLU A 177 0.04 14.16 16.46
N ASP A 178 1.02 13.94 15.59
CA ASP A 178 1.10 14.59 14.27
C ASP A 178 -0.01 14.12 13.34
N PHE A 179 -0.35 12.81 13.37
CA PHE A 179 -1.48 12.26 12.63
C PHE A 179 -2.80 12.93 13.01
N LEU A 180 -3.03 13.08 14.31
CA LEU A 180 -4.25 13.71 14.83
C LEU A 180 -4.28 15.21 14.53
N LYS A 181 -3.15 15.93 14.64
CA LYS A 181 -3.03 17.35 14.26
C LYS A 181 -3.31 17.60 12.78
N LEU A 182 -2.90 16.68 11.92
CA LEU A 182 -3.22 16.72 10.48
C LEU A 182 -4.68 16.38 10.19
N GLY A 183 -5.46 15.88 11.15
CA GLY A 183 -6.86 15.45 10.98
C GLY A 183 -7.02 14.05 10.39
N GLY A 184 -5.97 13.23 10.40
CA GLY A 184 -6.01 11.85 9.90
C GLY A 184 -6.11 11.72 8.38
N PHE A 185 -6.54 10.56 7.89
CA PHE A 185 -6.85 10.34 6.47
C PHE A 185 -8.16 11.01 6.09
N ASP A 186 -8.25 11.57 4.89
CA ASP A 186 -9.51 12.10 4.34
C ASP A 186 -10.49 10.96 4.03
N GLU A 187 -11.60 10.87 4.80
CA GLU A 187 -12.61 9.84 4.66
C GLU A 187 -13.49 10.03 3.41
N THR A 188 -13.40 11.17 2.72
CA THR A 188 -14.13 11.42 1.48
C THR A 188 -13.44 10.84 0.25
N ILE A 189 -12.16 10.46 0.37
CA ILE A 189 -11.34 9.89 -0.70
C ILE A 189 -11.49 8.37 -0.72
N GLN A 190 -11.64 7.78 -1.90
CA GLN A 190 -11.81 6.35 -2.06
C GLN A 190 -10.48 5.60 -2.20
N THR A 191 -9.47 6.20 -2.83
CA THR A 191 -8.09 5.70 -2.99
C THR A 191 -7.12 6.87 -3.10
N ASN A 192 -5.81 6.65 -2.92
CA ASN A 192 -4.75 7.65 -2.80
C ASN A 192 -4.88 8.53 -1.54
N GLU A 193 -5.50 8.02 -0.49
CA GLU A 193 -5.58 8.64 0.82
C GLU A 193 -4.19 8.82 1.44
N ASP A 194 -3.26 7.93 1.12
CA ASP A 194 -1.85 7.98 1.52
C ASP A 194 -1.10 9.14 0.84
N TYR A 195 -1.30 9.32 -0.46
CA TYR A 195 -0.74 10.44 -1.20
C TYR A 195 -1.27 11.78 -0.67
N GLU A 196 -2.57 11.86 -0.38
CA GLU A 196 -3.23 13.06 0.14
C GLU A 196 -2.68 13.43 1.53
N LEU A 197 -2.61 12.46 2.45
CA LEU A 197 -2.04 12.67 3.78
C LEU A 197 -0.57 13.13 3.70
N CYS A 198 0.24 12.48 2.86
CA CYS A 198 1.62 12.88 2.64
C CYS A 198 1.75 14.28 2.04
N ASP A 199 0.81 14.69 1.17
CA ASP A 199 0.81 16.03 0.60
C ASP A 199 0.47 17.09 1.65
N ARG A 200 -0.53 16.83 2.52
CA ARG A 200 -0.84 17.72 3.67
C ARG A 200 0.32 17.81 4.65
N ALA A 201 0.96 16.70 4.97
CA ALA A 201 2.13 16.69 5.84
C ALA A 201 3.26 17.54 5.29
N ARG A 202 3.58 17.42 3.99
CA ARG A 202 4.61 18.26 3.33
C ARG A 202 4.23 19.74 3.32
N LYS A 203 2.97 20.09 3.08
CA LYS A 203 2.46 21.47 3.15
C LYS A 203 2.53 22.05 4.57
N ALA A 204 2.46 21.19 5.59
CA ALA A 204 2.68 21.55 6.99
C ALA A 204 4.17 21.61 7.39
N GLY A 205 5.10 21.46 6.43
CA GLY A 205 6.56 21.54 6.68
C GLY A 205 7.20 20.22 7.12
N MET A 206 6.46 19.13 7.15
CA MET A 206 6.97 17.79 7.51
C MET A 206 7.66 17.12 6.32
N ARG A 207 8.72 16.37 6.58
CA ARG A 207 9.37 15.53 5.56
C ARG A 207 8.71 14.16 5.49
N VAL A 208 8.54 13.65 4.26
CA VAL A 208 8.10 12.28 3.98
C VAL A 208 9.31 11.50 3.47
N ARG A 209 9.70 10.44 4.19
CA ARG A 209 10.90 9.69 3.87
C ARG A 209 10.62 8.20 3.75
N SER A 210 11.23 7.59 2.73
CA SER A 210 11.19 6.16 2.51
C SER A 210 12.49 5.51 2.96
N PHE A 211 12.36 4.41 3.71
CA PHE A 211 13.45 3.62 4.25
C PHE A 211 13.22 2.13 3.91
N PRO A 212 13.85 1.60 2.86
CA PRO A 212 13.63 0.21 2.43
C PRO A 212 13.80 -0.85 3.52
N GLN A 213 14.61 -0.56 4.55
CA GLN A 213 14.85 -1.47 5.66
C GLN A 213 13.64 -1.70 6.58
N ILE A 214 12.62 -0.83 6.55
CA ILE A 214 11.36 -1.04 7.28
C ILE A 214 10.25 -1.59 6.38
N GLY A 215 10.56 -1.95 5.13
CA GLY A 215 9.57 -2.46 4.19
C GLY A 215 8.92 -3.76 4.64
N VAL A 216 7.61 -3.86 4.46
CA VAL A 216 6.82 -5.06 4.71
C VAL A 216 6.60 -5.84 3.42
N ILE A 217 6.42 -7.18 3.53
CA ILE A 217 6.19 -8.06 2.37
C ILE A 217 4.71 -8.08 2.05
N HIS A 218 4.32 -7.58 0.86
CA HIS A 218 2.92 -7.53 0.43
C HIS A 218 2.54 -8.79 -0.36
N LEU A 219 1.66 -9.63 0.21
CA LEU A 219 1.21 -10.89 -0.36
C LEU A 219 0.23 -10.71 -1.52
N GLY A 220 -0.45 -9.58 -1.55
CA GLY A 220 -1.47 -9.25 -2.55
C GLY A 220 -0.91 -8.91 -3.94
N THR A 221 0.36 -9.20 -4.26
CA THR A 221 0.93 -8.93 -5.59
C THR A 221 0.23 -9.72 -6.70
N ALA A 222 0.16 -9.13 -7.91
CA ALA A 222 -0.49 -9.78 -9.03
C ALA A 222 0.29 -11.02 -9.51
N GLN A 223 -0.31 -12.20 -9.40
CA GLN A 223 0.32 -13.48 -9.80
C GLN A 223 0.10 -13.85 -11.28
N SER A 224 -0.76 -13.12 -12.00
CA SER A 224 -1.03 -13.32 -13.43
C SER A 224 -1.47 -12.02 -14.11
N LEU A 225 -1.38 -11.96 -15.44
CA LEU A 225 -1.87 -10.81 -16.22
C LEU A 225 -3.37 -10.55 -15.98
N ARG A 226 -4.18 -11.59 -15.76
CA ARG A 226 -5.61 -11.44 -15.44
C ARG A 226 -5.83 -10.73 -14.10
N VAL A 227 -5.07 -11.11 -13.07
CA VAL A 227 -5.12 -10.45 -11.74
C VAL A 227 -4.59 -9.03 -11.85
N PHE A 228 -3.49 -8.84 -12.56
CA PHE A 228 -2.90 -7.53 -12.83
C PHE A 228 -3.90 -6.60 -13.53
N PHE A 229 -4.55 -7.07 -14.62
CA PHE A 229 -5.57 -6.32 -15.33
C PHE A 229 -6.70 -5.86 -14.39
N ARG A 230 -7.24 -6.77 -13.54
CA ARG A 230 -8.33 -6.43 -12.63
C ARG A 230 -7.92 -5.37 -11.61
N LYS A 231 -6.73 -5.51 -11.02
CA LYS A 231 -6.17 -4.51 -10.09
C LYS A 231 -5.97 -3.16 -10.76
N GLN A 232 -5.34 -3.14 -11.94
CA GLN A 232 -5.09 -1.91 -12.67
C GLN A 232 -6.39 -1.23 -13.18
N ALA A 233 -7.41 -1.99 -13.52
CA ALA A 233 -8.71 -1.44 -13.89
C ALA A 233 -9.41 -0.80 -12.67
N TRP A 234 -9.37 -1.45 -11.51
CA TRP A 234 -9.92 -0.91 -10.27
C TRP A 234 -9.23 0.40 -9.85
N HIS A 235 -7.90 0.41 -9.76
CA HIS A 235 -7.13 1.63 -9.51
C HIS A 235 -7.40 2.72 -10.55
N GLY A 236 -7.53 2.32 -11.84
CA GLY A 236 -7.79 3.23 -12.95
C GLY A 236 -9.07 4.03 -12.80
N THR A 237 -10.13 3.42 -12.30
CA THR A 237 -11.42 4.10 -12.09
C THR A 237 -11.28 5.32 -11.19
N HIS A 238 -10.49 5.20 -10.12
CA HIS A 238 -10.28 6.30 -9.21
C HIS A 238 -9.37 7.40 -9.79
N VAL A 239 -8.27 7.01 -10.42
CA VAL A 239 -7.34 7.93 -11.10
C VAL A 239 -8.08 8.83 -12.09
N ILE A 240 -9.03 8.26 -12.83
CA ILE A 240 -9.85 8.96 -13.82
C ILE A 240 -10.83 9.92 -13.13
N LYS A 241 -11.48 9.53 -12.04
CA LYS A 241 -12.36 10.41 -11.25
C LYS A 241 -11.62 11.63 -10.69
N VAL A 242 -10.45 11.43 -10.11
CA VAL A 242 -9.62 12.51 -9.58
C VAL A 242 -9.21 13.47 -10.70
N PHE A 243 -8.88 12.95 -11.88
CA PHE A 243 -8.54 13.78 -13.03
C PHE A 243 -9.72 14.68 -13.45
N PHE A 244 -10.95 14.15 -13.55
CA PHE A 244 -12.11 14.95 -13.97
C PHE A 244 -12.57 15.98 -12.94
N ARG A 245 -12.20 15.83 -11.65
CA ARG A 245 -12.43 16.86 -10.62
C ARG A 245 -11.51 18.07 -10.77
N ASP A 246 -10.24 17.86 -11.07
CA ASP A 246 -9.25 18.92 -11.28
C ASP A 246 -8.24 18.52 -12.38
N PRO A 247 -8.59 18.70 -13.67
CA PRO A 247 -7.73 18.29 -14.78
C PRO A 247 -6.38 19.01 -14.83
N LEU A 248 -6.33 20.25 -14.36
CA LEU A 248 -5.12 21.10 -14.47
C LEU A 248 -4.07 20.74 -13.41
N LYS A 249 -4.50 20.35 -12.21
CA LYS A 249 -3.61 19.99 -11.10
C LYS A 249 -3.32 18.48 -11.01
N SER A 250 -4.05 17.67 -11.78
CA SER A 250 -3.92 16.22 -11.69
C SER A 250 -2.58 15.73 -12.25
N HIS A 251 -1.77 15.10 -11.39
CA HIS A 251 -0.59 14.35 -11.81
C HIS A 251 -0.94 13.09 -12.63
N ASN A 252 -2.23 12.72 -12.65
CA ASN A 252 -2.75 11.53 -13.33
C ASN A 252 -3.01 11.73 -14.84
N ARG A 253 -2.74 12.92 -15.40
CA ARG A 253 -2.97 13.23 -16.83
C ARG A 253 -2.39 12.18 -17.78
N LYS A 254 -1.17 11.71 -17.53
CA LYS A 254 -0.51 10.68 -18.36
C LYS A 254 -1.30 9.38 -18.40
N ALA A 255 -1.85 8.92 -17.27
CA ALA A 255 -2.62 7.69 -17.19
C ALA A 255 -3.96 7.82 -17.94
N VAL A 256 -4.62 8.99 -17.88
CA VAL A 256 -5.88 9.25 -18.58
C VAL A 256 -5.65 9.39 -20.10
N LEU A 257 -4.61 10.10 -20.53
CA LEU A 257 -4.23 10.21 -21.94
C LEU A 257 -3.87 8.85 -22.53
N PHE A 258 -3.17 8.00 -21.77
CA PHE A 258 -2.85 6.64 -22.19
C PHE A 258 -4.11 5.77 -22.32
N ALA A 259 -5.08 5.91 -21.41
CA ALA A 259 -6.37 5.24 -21.49
C ALA A 259 -7.17 5.69 -22.74
N ALA A 260 -7.26 6.99 -22.99
CA ALA A 260 -7.95 7.55 -24.14
C ALA A 260 -7.31 7.11 -25.46
N TYR A 261 -5.98 7.17 -25.55
CA TYR A 261 -5.22 6.68 -26.70
C TYR A 261 -5.51 5.19 -26.97
N THR A 262 -5.46 4.36 -25.93
CA THR A 262 -5.75 2.92 -26.07
C THR A 262 -7.17 2.68 -26.59
N LEU A 263 -8.18 3.41 -26.07
CA LEU A 263 -9.55 3.32 -26.56
C LEU A 263 -9.67 3.74 -28.01
N LEU A 264 -9.01 4.83 -28.40
CA LEU A 264 -9.01 5.31 -29.80
C LEU A 264 -8.44 4.24 -30.73
N CYS A 265 -7.27 3.67 -30.41
CA CYS A 265 -6.67 2.60 -31.21
C CYS A 265 -7.59 1.38 -31.32
N LEU A 266 -8.24 0.96 -30.23
CA LEU A 266 -9.20 -0.14 -30.25
C LEU A 266 -10.43 0.17 -31.11
N ALA A 267 -11.01 1.37 -31.02
CA ALA A 267 -12.15 1.80 -31.82
C ALA A 267 -11.79 1.82 -33.29
N VAL A 268 -10.67 2.44 -33.67
CA VAL A 268 -10.20 2.50 -35.09
C VAL A 268 -9.90 1.09 -35.60
N GLY A 269 -9.31 0.22 -34.80
CA GLY A 269 -9.06 -1.17 -35.16
C GLY A 269 -10.35 -1.94 -35.42
N LEU A 270 -11.35 -1.84 -34.54
CA LEU A 270 -12.63 -2.53 -34.68
C LEU A 270 -13.43 -2.03 -35.88
N THR A 271 -13.49 -0.70 -36.10
CA THR A 271 -14.17 -0.12 -37.27
C THR A 271 -13.46 -0.51 -38.55
N GLY A 272 -12.14 -0.54 -38.58
CA GLY A 272 -11.33 -1.00 -39.71
C GLY A 272 -11.56 -2.48 -40.04
N VAL A 273 -11.66 -3.34 -39.02
CA VAL A 273 -12.03 -4.75 -39.20
C VAL A 273 -13.42 -4.90 -39.77
N ALA A 274 -14.42 -4.20 -39.22
CA ALA A 274 -15.79 -4.23 -39.72
C ALA A 274 -15.88 -3.75 -41.19
N TRP A 275 -15.12 -2.70 -41.53
CA TRP A 275 -15.04 -2.20 -42.90
C TRP A 275 -14.37 -3.20 -43.83
N ALA A 276 -13.23 -3.82 -43.43
CA ALA A 276 -12.54 -4.80 -44.27
C ALA A 276 -13.42 -6.03 -44.59
N PHE A 277 -14.23 -6.50 -43.64
CA PHE A 277 -15.16 -7.60 -43.86
C PHE A 277 -16.42 -7.20 -44.63
N GLY A 278 -16.90 -5.96 -44.50
CA GLY A 278 -18.16 -5.50 -45.12
C GLY A 278 -18.03 -4.98 -46.53
N SER A 279 -16.83 -4.62 -47.01
CA SER A 279 -16.60 -3.97 -48.29
C SER A 279 -15.37 -4.48 -49.05
N ASP A 280 -14.83 -5.64 -48.70
CA ASP A 280 -13.56 -6.16 -49.23
C ASP A 280 -12.39 -5.14 -49.15
N GLY A 281 -12.51 -4.24 -48.15
CA GLY A 281 -11.56 -3.16 -47.94
C GLY A 281 -10.17 -3.66 -47.47
N PRO A 282 -9.14 -2.83 -47.63
CA PRO A 282 -7.78 -3.23 -47.28
C PRO A 282 -7.64 -3.41 -45.77
N TRP A 283 -6.92 -4.44 -45.35
CA TRP A 283 -6.54 -4.71 -43.93
C TRP A 283 -5.51 -3.72 -43.35
N LEU A 284 -5.20 -2.65 -44.13
CA LEU A 284 -4.22 -1.65 -43.72
C LEU A 284 -4.61 -0.90 -42.45
N LEU A 285 -5.91 -0.53 -42.32
CA LEU A 285 -6.40 0.25 -41.18
C LEU A 285 -6.38 -0.54 -39.88
N PRO A 286 -6.90 -1.78 -39.79
CA PRO A 286 -6.74 -2.59 -38.58
C PRO A 286 -5.29 -2.92 -38.26
N ALA A 287 -4.43 -3.14 -39.26
CA ALA A 287 -3.01 -3.37 -39.06
C ALA A 287 -2.31 -2.14 -38.49
N ALA A 288 -2.57 -0.95 -39.02
CA ALA A 288 -2.05 0.31 -38.53
C ALA A 288 -2.51 0.61 -37.09
N ALA A 289 -3.80 0.38 -36.80
CA ALA A 289 -4.34 0.55 -35.43
C ALA A 289 -3.70 -0.42 -34.42
N SER A 290 -3.47 -1.67 -34.83
CA SER A 290 -2.76 -2.67 -34.00
C SER A 290 -1.31 -2.28 -33.73
N ALA A 291 -0.61 -1.81 -34.76
CA ALA A 291 0.74 -1.29 -34.64
C ALA A 291 0.79 -0.07 -33.69
N ALA A 292 -0.14 0.90 -33.89
CA ALA A 292 -0.27 2.06 -33.04
C ALA A 292 -0.54 1.66 -31.57
N LEU A 293 -1.43 0.71 -31.31
CA LEU A 293 -1.71 0.21 -29.95
C LEU A 293 -0.45 -0.33 -29.25
N CYS A 294 0.46 -0.96 -30.00
CA CYS A 294 1.70 -1.52 -29.47
C CYS A 294 2.79 -0.46 -29.23
N LEU A 295 2.75 0.71 -29.89
CA LEU A 295 3.84 1.70 -29.84
C LEU A 295 4.20 2.17 -28.43
N PRO A 296 3.25 2.59 -27.55
CA PRO A 296 3.61 3.05 -26.21
C PRO A 296 4.21 1.92 -25.35
N ALA A 297 3.66 0.69 -25.46
CA ALA A 297 4.18 -0.47 -24.75
C ALA A 297 5.60 -0.80 -25.17
N THR A 298 5.86 -0.77 -26.49
CA THR A 298 7.21 -0.97 -27.08
C THR A 298 8.18 0.11 -26.59
N ALA A 299 7.81 1.39 -26.72
CA ALA A 299 8.66 2.52 -26.36
C ALA A 299 9.03 2.50 -24.86
N LEU A 300 8.04 2.26 -23.98
CA LEU A 300 8.28 2.16 -22.55
C LEU A 300 9.15 0.96 -22.19
N SER A 301 8.93 -0.20 -22.84
CA SER A 301 9.73 -1.40 -22.61
C SER A 301 11.19 -1.19 -23.06
N ILE A 302 11.42 -0.61 -24.25
CA ILE A 302 12.76 -0.25 -24.72
C ILE A 302 13.44 0.69 -23.73
N ARG A 303 12.75 1.77 -23.32
CA ARG A 303 13.31 2.74 -22.37
C ARG A 303 13.77 2.06 -21.07
N HIS A 304 12.95 1.18 -20.50
CA HIS A 304 13.28 0.50 -19.25
C HIS A 304 14.42 -0.52 -19.42
N VAL A 305 14.39 -1.28 -20.51
CA VAL A 305 15.42 -2.28 -20.82
C VAL A 305 16.78 -1.61 -21.06
N LEU A 306 16.82 -0.51 -21.79
CA LEU A 306 18.04 0.25 -22.02
C LEU A 306 18.58 0.87 -20.73
N SER A 307 17.71 1.44 -19.87
CA SER A 307 18.14 2.03 -18.60
C SER A 307 18.64 1.00 -17.59
N SER A 308 18.06 -0.19 -17.56
CA SER A 308 18.40 -1.26 -16.62
C SER A 308 19.43 -2.25 -17.15
N ARG A 309 19.71 -2.23 -18.47
CA ARG A 309 20.52 -3.22 -19.21
C ARG A 309 20.02 -4.66 -19.07
N ARG A 310 18.70 -4.86 -18.82
CA ARG A 310 18.04 -6.17 -18.67
C ARG A 310 17.19 -6.47 -19.90
N TYR A 311 17.82 -6.95 -20.97
CA TYR A 311 17.15 -7.17 -22.25
C TYR A 311 16.08 -8.27 -22.20
N SER A 312 16.25 -9.26 -21.31
CA SER A 312 15.24 -10.33 -21.06
C SER A 312 13.89 -9.81 -20.56
N ASP A 313 13.85 -8.61 -19.98
CA ASP A 313 12.62 -8.03 -19.42
C ASP A 313 11.75 -7.33 -20.50
N PHE A 314 12.20 -7.27 -21.77
CA PHE A 314 11.45 -6.59 -22.83
C PHE A 314 10.04 -7.16 -23.03
N PHE A 315 9.90 -8.45 -23.29
CA PHE A 315 8.61 -9.08 -23.52
C PHE A 315 7.70 -9.08 -22.26
N PRO A 316 8.20 -9.37 -21.05
CA PRO A 316 7.44 -9.17 -19.82
C PRO A 316 6.90 -7.74 -19.67
N LEU A 317 7.72 -6.71 -19.88
CA LEU A 317 7.31 -5.30 -19.81
C LEU A 317 6.28 -4.95 -20.87
N PHE A 318 6.51 -5.38 -22.12
CA PHE A 318 5.59 -5.16 -23.22
C PHE A 318 4.18 -5.71 -22.90
N ALA A 319 4.11 -6.98 -22.42
CA ALA A 319 2.85 -7.59 -22.03
C ALA A 319 2.16 -6.84 -20.87
N LEU A 320 2.94 -6.38 -19.88
CA LEU A 320 2.43 -5.59 -18.76
C LEU A 320 1.88 -4.23 -19.22
N TYR A 321 2.59 -3.51 -20.09
CA TYR A 321 2.13 -2.20 -20.56
C TYR A 321 0.90 -2.30 -21.47
N LEU A 322 0.80 -3.33 -22.32
CA LEU A 322 -0.43 -3.60 -23.09
C LEU A 322 -1.60 -3.89 -22.16
N THR A 323 -1.39 -4.77 -21.18
CA THR A 323 -2.41 -5.10 -20.18
C THR A 323 -2.81 -3.88 -19.34
N TYR A 324 -1.85 -3.04 -18.97
CA TYR A 324 -2.09 -1.79 -18.25
C TYR A 324 -2.94 -0.82 -19.09
N GLY A 325 -2.62 -0.63 -20.36
CA GLY A 325 -3.39 0.21 -21.29
C GLY A 325 -4.85 -0.26 -21.40
N ALA A 326 -5.06 -1.55 -21.63
CA ALA A 326 -6.37 -2.17 -21.69
C ALA A 326 -7.16 -2.02 -20.38
N ALA A 327 -6.49 -2.17 -19.22
CA ALA A 327 -7.11 -1.98 -17.92
C ALA A 327 -7.54 -0.53 -17.67
N ARG A 328 -6.71 0.44 -18.07
CA ARG A 328 -7.03 1.88 -17.96
C ARG A 328 -8.14 2.28 -18.92
N ALA A 329 -8.15 1.72 -20.16
CA ALA A 329 -9.22 1.90 -21.12
C ALA A 329 -10.58 1.40 -20.58
N LYS A 330 -10.61 0.18 -19.99
CA LYS A 330 -11.80 -0.34 -19.29
C LYS A 330 -12.27 0.58 -18.17
N ALA A 331 -11.35 1.10 -17.36
CA ALA A 331 -11.67 2.02 -16.28
C ALA A 331 -12.33 3.31 -16.79
N LEU A 332 -11.87 3.84 -17.93
CA LEU A 332 -12.45 5.03 -18.56
C LEU A 332 -13.88 4.79 -19.07
N LEU A 333 -14.16 3.61 -19.65
CA LEU A 333 -15.50 3.23 -20.07
C LEU A 333 -16.48 3.07 -18.90
N ASN A 334 -16.02 2.62 -17.75
CA ASN A 334 -16.85 2.37 -16.58
C ASN A 334 -17.18 3.63 -15.76
N ILE A 335 -16.65 4.80 -16.13
CA ILE A 335 -16.81 6.03 -15.33
C ILE A 335 -18.27 6.47 -15.19
N ARG A 336 -19.12 6.16 -16.19
CA ARG A 336 -20.55 6.49 -16.19
C ARG A 336 -21.35 5.80 -15.09
N ASN A 337 -20.88 4.65 -14.57
CA ASN A 337 -21.57 3.92 -13.51
C ASN A 337 -21.27 4.48 -12.11
N PHE A 338 -20.51 5.58 -12.01
CA PHE A 338 -20.02 6.13 -10.76
C PHE A 338 -20.14 7.67 -10.66
N MET A 339 -20.71 8.31 -11.66
CA MET A 339 -21.19 9.70 -11.61
C MET A 339 -22.68 9.71 -11.22
#